data_0e38969d7fbbca6e5f7260386b71e875
#
_entry.id   0e38969d7fbbca6e5f7260386b71e875
#
_cell.length_a   1.000
_cell.length_b   1.000
_cell.length_c   1.000
_cell.angle_alpha   90.00
_cell.angle_beta   90.00
_cell.angle_gamma   90.00
#
_symmetry.space_group_name_H-M   'P 1'
#
loop_
_entity.id
_entity.type
_entity.pdbx_description
1 polymer ?
#
loop_
_entity_poly.entity_id
_entity_poly.type
_entity_poly.pdbx_seq_one_letter_code
_entity_poly.pdbx_strand_id
1 'polypeptide(L)'
;MVLQQLSGFELKKLVDELQFLVDSKVDKIYMLSKKDLIFNFHKTHVGKQTLRVILPNLLYITKKKFSAPELPHGYCMFLRKYLGTARLRSVSMVGSERILDFYFETKEEKYHLFFEFFDKGNAILTDEMLMIKSPLDNQVWSERTIRGGVKYEFPDKGFDFFNIEFDQFASILNNATNVTDGPNDGILKKLTSFGLGKEYSLEILKRARVDGAKTRLTKDETESLFNSVKKFLREKPDVFYYKKTGKVYVSAISSVKKYSSLEDVFGKVSDDMMIDNDFDKIPDDTAISFPSINVAFDFSIEMPKPEEKSVEGEKSRSKDKLAKVIDAQTRRKEELEHVATENQRKGELIYENYSLVHDVLEQINAARKNMPWAQIKEKLKGHKIITHVDDKTGTITVDLGE
;
A
#
# COMPACT_ATOMS: atom_id res chain seq x y z
N MET A 1 16.42 -0.53 5.27
CA MET A 1 16.07 -1.96 5.40
C MET A 1 15.17 -2.35 4.25
N VAL A 2 15.57 -3.25 3.35
CA VAL A 2 14.73 -3.71 2.24
C VAL A 2 13.90 -4.89 2.75
N LEU A 3 12.59 -4.70 2.88
CA LEU A 3 11.68 -5.77 3.28
C LEU A 3 11.38 -6.70 2.09
N GLN A 4 11.15 -7.98 2.38
CA GLN A 4 10.67 -8.93 1.38
C GLN A 4 9.32 -8.44 0.82
N GLN A 5 9.18 -8.49 -0.49
CA GLN A 5 7.90 -8.27 -1.15
C GLN A 5 7.27 -9.63 -1.46
N LEU A 6 6.03 -9.83 -1.00
CA LEU A 6 5.31 -11.07 -1.20
C LEU A 6 4.89 -11.26 -2.66
N SER A 7 5.09 -12.47 -3.18
CA SER A 7 4.47 -12.92 -4.42
C SER A 7 2.97 -13.21 -4.21
N GLY A 8 2.21 -13.32 -5.30
CA GLY A 8 0.81 -13.74 -5.22
C GLY A 8 0.65 -15.14 -4.59
N PHE A 9 1.57 -16.05 -4.90
CA PHE A 9 1.56 -17.40 -4.32
C PHE A 9 1.76 -17.38 -2.78
N GLU A 10 2.70 -16.57 -2.29
CA GLU A 10 2.92 -16.41 -0.85
C GLU A 10 1.71 -15.77 -0.16
N LEU A 11 1.10 -14.75 -0.78
CA LEU A 11 -0.14 -14.14 -0.29
C LEU A 11 -1.28 -15.15 -0.23
N LYS A 12 -1.45 -16.00 -1.27
CA LYS A 12 -2.47 -17.04 -1.28
C LYS A 12 -2.31 -18.02 -0.11
N LYS A 13 -1.08 -18.49 0.13
CA LYS A 13 -0.80 -19.40 1.26
C LYS A 13 -1.00 -18.71 2.61
N LEU A 14 -0.66 -17.42 2.71
CA LEU A 14 -0.85 -16.65 3.92
C LEU A 14 -2.35 -16.41 4.22
N VAL A 15 -3.19 -16.21 3.20
CA VAL A 15 -4.65 -16.07 3.37
C VAL A 15 -5.23 -17.30 4.07
N ASP A 16 -4.76 -18.51 3.77
CA ASP A 16 -5.20 -19.73 4.43
C ASP A 16 -4.92 -19.69 5.95
N GLU A 17 -3.76 -19.16 6.35
CA GLU A 17 -3.44 -18.96 7.77
C GLU A 17 -4.22 -17.80 8.41
N LEU A 18 -4.62 -16.78 7.63
CA LEU A 18 -5.40 -15.65 8.15
C LEU A 18 -6.87 -15.99 8.40
N GLN A 19 -7.39 -17.11 7.88
CA GLN A 19 -8.78 -17.53 8.11
C GLN A 19 -9.15 -17.62 9.60
N PHE A 20 -8.17 -17.91 10.47
CA PHE A 20 -8.46 -17.95 11.90
C PHE A 20 -8.88 -16.57 12.49
N LEU A 21 -8.56 -15.45 11.81
CA LEU A 21 -9.04 -14.11 12.21
C LEU A 21 -10.51 -13.87 11.90
N VAL A 22 -11.12 -14.69 11.04
CA VAL A 22 -12.54 -14.55 10.70
C VAL A 22 -13.38 -14.65 11.96
N ASP A 23 -14.43 -13.82 12.05
CA ASP A 23 -15.30 -13.59 13.19
C ASP A 23 -14.67 -12.86 14.38
N SER A 24 -13.43 -12.42 14.27
CA SER A 24 -12.82 -11.52 15.26
C SER A 24 -13.38 -10.10 15.16
N LYS A 25 -13.45 -9.41 16.28
CA LYS A 25 -13.85 -8.01 16.37
C LYS A 25 -12.63 -7.11 16.36
N VAL A 26 -12.67 -6.02 15.60
CA VAL A 26 -11.64 -4.99 15.67
C VAL A 26 -11.68 -4.33 17.05
N ASP A 27 -10.55 -4.35 17.75
CA ASP A 27 -10.36 -3.70 19.05
C ASP A 27 -9.71 -2.32 18.87
N LYS A 28 -8.54 -2.28 18.20
CA LYS A 28 -7.78 -1.03 18.00
C LYS A 28 -7.08 -1.04 16.65
N ILE A 29 -6.93 0.15 16.06
CA ILE A 29 -6.18 0.37 14.83
C ILE A 29 -5.12 1.42 15.11
N TYR A 30 -3.87 1.17 14.68
CA TYR A 30 -2.74 2.08 14.76
C TYR A 30 -2.06 2.18 13.41
N MET A 31 -1.30 3.25 13.20
CA MET A 31 -0.34 3.38 12.10
C MET A 31 0.98 3.80 12.70
N LEU A 32 2.02 2.97 12.58
CA LEU A 32 3.37 3.29 13.05
C LEU A 32 4.07 4.25 12.08
N SER A 33 3.72 4.16 10.81
CA SER A 33 4.08 5.11 9.74
C SER A 33 2.97 5.12 8.69
N LYS A 34 3.10 5.96 7.66
CA LYS A 34 2.08 6.03 6.59
C LYS A 34 1.75 4.68 5.94
N LYS A 35 2.71 3.75 5.87
CA LYS A 35 2.57 2.44 5.20
C LYS A 35 2.65 1.24 6.15
N ASP A 36 2.66 1.48 7.45
CA ASP A 36 2.78 0.45 8.48
C ASP A 36 1.56 0.52 9.42
N LEU A 37 0.60 -0.38 9.19
CA LEU A 37 -0.68 -0.43 9.87
C LEU A 37 -0.72 -1.61 10.84
N ILE A 38 -1.32 -1.40 12.01
CA ILE A 38 -1.54 -2.40 13.05
C ILE A 38 -3.03 -2.52 13.31
N PHE A 39 -3.56 -3.72 13.19
CA PHE A 39 -4.93 -4.05 13.55
C PHE A 39 -4.91 -5.02 14.75
N ASN A 40 -5.44 -4.57 15.87
CA ASN A 40 -5.70 -5.45 17.00
C ASN A 40 -7.12 -6.00 16.87
N PHE A 41 -7.21 -7.30 16.80
CA PHE A 41 -8.46 -8.05 16.83
C PHE A 41 -8.67 -8.72 18.18
N HIS A 42 -9.90 -8.88 18.58
CA HIS A 42 -10.29 -9.73 19.70
C HIS A 42 -11.15 -10.88 19.19
N LYS A 43 -10.67 -12.11 19.36
CA LYS A 43 -11.42 -13.32 19.01
C LYS A 43 -11.87 -14.02 20.29
N THR A 44 -13.14 -14.36 20.34
CA THR A 44 -13.73 -15.08 21.47
C THR A 44 -12.95 -16.40 21.70
N HIS A 45 -12.65 -16.73 22.94
CA HIS A 45 -11.86 -17.89 23.38
C HIS A 45 -10.39 -17.94 22.97
N VAL A 46 -9.91 -17.02 22.11
CA VAL A 46 -8.51 -16.96 21.67
C VAL A 46 -7.79 -15.73 22.24
N GLY A 47 -8.55 -14.65 22.48
CA GLY A 47 -8.02 -13.39 22.99
C GLY A 47 -7.56 -12.43 21.88
N LYS A 48 -6.60 -11.57 22.24
CA LYS A 48 -6.08 -10.53 21.35
C LYS A 48 -5.16 -11.12 20.28
N GLN A 49 -5.39 -10.72 19.03
CA GLN A 49 -4.56 -11.02 17.87
C GLN A 49 -4.11 -9.73 17.22
N THR A 50 -2.84 -9.61 16.86
CA THR A 50 -2.30 -8.40 16.24
C THR A 50 -1.86 -8.72 14.82
N LEU A 51 -2.51 -8.10 13.84
CA LEU A 51 -2.12 -8.14 12.42
C LEU A 51 -1.31 -6.87 12.11
N ARG A 52 -0.11 -7.03 11.57
CA ARG A 52 0.70 -5.95 11.03
C ARG A 52 0.70 -5.99 9.51
N VAL A 53 0.49 -4.84 8.88
CA VAL A 53 0.48 -4.68 7.42
C VAL A 53 1.50 -3.62 7.05
N ILE A 54 2.54 -4.01 6.30
CA ILE A 54 3.63 -3.13 5.84
C ILE A 54 3.58 -3.07 4.32
N LEU A 55 2.93 -2.03 3.81
CA LEU A 55 2.73 -1.85 2.37
C LEU A 55 3.99 -1.31 1.68
N PRO A 56 4.31 -1.76 0.47
CA PRO A 56 3.67 -2.82 -0.34
C PRO A 56 4.28 -4.22 -0.10
N ASN A 57 4.94 -4.45 1.01
CA ASN A 57 5.86 -5.55 1.20
C ASN A 57 5.19 -6.82 1.72
N LEU A 58 4.61 -6.77 2.91
CA LEU A 58 4.11 -7.95 3.60
C LEU A 58 3.06 -7.63 4.66
N LEU A 59 2.34 -8.65 5.10
CA LEU A 59 1.51 -8.64 6.29
C LEU A 59 1.70 -9.94 7.05
N TYR A 60 1.48 -9.90 8.37
CA TYR A 60 1.62 -11.07 9.23
C TYR A 60 0.98 -10.84 10.59
N ILE A 61 0.71 -11.93 11.28
CA ILE A 61 0.24 -11.91 12.67
C ILE A 61 1.45 -11.97 13.59
N THR A 62 1.43 -11.13 14.61
CA THR A 62 2.53 -11.00 15.56
C THR A 62 2.02 -10.99 16.99
N LYS A 63 2.82 -11.52 17.91
CA LYS A 63 2.59 -11.40 19.36
C LYS A 63 3.20 -10.12 19.94
N LYS A 64 3.98 -9.36 19.16
CA LYS A 64 4.66 -8.15 19.60
C LYS A 64 3.68 -7.04 19.94
N LYS A 65 4.06 -6.24 20.92
CA LYS A 65 3.33 -5.04 21.34
C LYS A 65 3.94 -3.83 20.63
N PHE A 66 3.10 -3.00 20.06
CA PHE A 66 3.51 -1.75 19.42
C PHE A 66 2.96 -0.57 20.22
N SER A 67 3.78 0.44 20.41
CA SER A 67 3.34 1.72 20.99
C SER A 67 2.64 2.55 19.93
N ALA A 68 1.48 3.10 20.28
CA ALA A 68 0.80 4.04 19.40
C ALA A 68 1.59 5.34 19.28
N PRO A 69 1.71 5.96 18.10
CA PRO A 69 2.25 7.29 17.98
C PRO A 69 1.39 8.31 18.77
N GLU A 70 2.03 9.34 19.31
CA GLU A 70 1.34 10.42 20.05
C GLU A 70 0.28 11.09 19.16
N LEU A 71 0.61 11.35 17.91
CA LEU A 71 -0.31 11.92 16.93
C LEU A 71 -0.69 10.83 15.88
N PRO A 72 -1.94 10.37 15.90
CA PRO A 72 -2.39 9.37 14.94
C PRO A 72 -2.52 9.97 13.53
N HIS A 73 -2.10 9.22 12.52
CA HIS A 73 -2.27 9.58 11.11
C HIS A 73 -3.76 9.77 10.76
N GLY A 74 -4.08 10.74 9.90
CA GLY A 74 -5.48 11.03 9.50
C GLY A 74 -6.24 9.81 8.97
N TYR A 75 -5.59 8.99 8.14
CA TYR A 75 -6.17 7.75 7.64
C TYR A 75 -6.43 6.71 8.76
N CYS A 76 -5.59 6.67 9.79
CA CYS A 76 -5.82 5.84 10.97
C CYS A 76 -7.13 6.24 11.69
N MET A 77 -7.33 7.55 11.88
CA MET A 77 -8.56 8.07 12.50
C MET A 77 -9.79 7.78 11.64
N PHE A 78 -9.63 7.87 10.32
CA PHE A 78 -10.66 7.49 9.37
C PHE A 78 -11.04 6.01 9.50
N LEU A 79 -10.07 5.10 9.49
CA LEU A 79 -10.34 3.66 9.67
C LEU A 79 -11.00 3.36 11.03
N ARG A 80 -10.57 4.02 12.11
CA ARG A 80 -11.19 3.87 13.44
C ARG A 80 -12.66 4.26 13.44
N LYS A 81 -13.03 5.32 12.71
CA LYS A 81 -14.42 5.79 12.59
C LYS A 81 -15.32 4.71 11.97
N TYR A 82 -14.86 4.05 10.92
CA TYR A 82 -15.66 3.08 10.16
C TYR A 82 -15.54 1.64 10.69
N LEU A 83 -14.35 1.25 11.15
CA LEU A 83 -14.04 -0.13 11.51
C LEU A 83 -13.82 -0.36 13.01
N GLY A 84 -13.91 0.68 13.85
CA GLY A 84 -13.52 0.63 15.27
C GLY A 84 -14.22 -0.42 16.13
N THR A 85 -15.34 -1.00 15.67
CA THR A 85 -16.06 -2.09 16.35
C THR A 85 -16.55 -3.16 15.40
N ALA A 86 -16.08 -3.10 14.15
CA ALA A 86 -16.49 -4.00 13.10
C ALA A 86 -16.02 -5.45 13.37
N ARG A 87 -16.75 -6.40 12.84
CA ARG A 87 -16.39 -7.81 12.84
C ARG A 87 -15.82 -8.19 11.47
N LEU A 88 -14.67 -8.83 11.44
CA LEU A 88 -14.09 -9.38 10.22
C LEU A 88 -14.90 -10.62 9.79
N ARG A 89 -15.49 -10.59 8.60
CA ARG A 89 -16.33 -11.67 8.09
C ARG A 89 -15.64 -12.58 7.11
N SER A 90 -14.71 -12.03 6.33
CA SER A 90 -13.86 -12.84 5.46
C SER A 90 -12.52 -12.18 5.20
N VAL A 91 -11.54 -12.99 4.84
CA VAL A 91 -10.26 -12.58 4.27
C VAL A 91 -10.07 -13.40 3.00
N SER A 92 -9.90 -12.72 1.88
CA SER A 92 -9.71 -13.38 0.60
C SER A 92 -8.67 -12.64 -0.26
N MET A 93 -8.15 -13.36 -1.25
CA MET A 93 -7.30 -12.79 -2.28
C MET A 93 -8.11 -12.56 -3.55
N VAL A 94 -7.91 -11.44 -4.23
CA VAL A 94 -8.62 -11.11 -5.47
C VAL A 94 -7.93 -11.80 -6.65
N GLY A 95 -8.49 -12.91 -7.10
CA GLY A 95 -7.91 -13.72 -8.18
C GLY A 95 -6.45 -14.09 -7.92
N SER A 96 -5.59 -13.85 -8.89
CA SER A 96 -4.13 -13.99 -8.76
C SER A 96 -3.40 -12.65 -8.56
N GLU A 97 -4.15 -11.57 -8.30
CA GLU A 97 -3.59 -10.25 -8.01
C GLU A 97 -3.01 -10.20 -6.60
N ARG A 98 -2.03 -9.32 -6.37
CA ARG A 98 -1.51 -9.06 -5.03
C ARG A 98 -2.41 -8.08 -4.29
N ILE A 99 -3.70 -8.43 -4.19
CA ILE A 99 -4.74 -7.68 -3.49
C ILE A 99 -5.42 -8.60 -2.49
N LEU A 100 -5.48 -8.18 -1.25
CA LEU A 100 -6.27 -8.86 -0.22
C LEU A 100 -7.50 -8.03 0.10
N ASP A 101 -8.64 -8.70 0.17
CA ASP A 101 -9.93 -8.17 0.60
C ASP A 101 -10.23 -8.62 2.02
N PHE A 102 -10.34 -7.67 2.93
CA PHE A 102 -10.80 -7.87 4.30
C PHE A 102 -12.22 -7.31 4.38
N TYR A 103 -13.22 -8.20 4.46
CA TYR A 103 -14.61 -7.84 4.53
C TYR A 103 -15.10 -7.70 5.97
N PHE A 104 -15.55 -6.52 6.31
CA PHE A 104 -16.00 -6.15 7.65
C PHE A 104 -17.49 -5.88 7.71
N GLU A 105 -18.10 -6.23 8.83
CA GLU A 105 -19.50 -5.95 9.15
C GLU A 105 -19.58 -5.18 10.46
N THR A 106 -20.32 -4.09 10.45
CA THR A 106 -20.76 -3.31 11.62
C THR A 106 -22.25 -3.62 11.89
N LYS A 107 -22.85 -2.93 12.86
CA LYS A 107 -24.30 -3.02 13.09
C LYS A 107 -25.12 -2.39 11.98
N GLU A 108 -24.57 -1.42 11.27
CA GLU A 108 -25.27 -0.56 10.32
C GLU A 108 -24.87 -0.84 8.88
N GLU A 109 -23.58 -1.03 8.62
CA GLU A 109 -23.03 -1.10 7.28
C GLU A 109 -21.95 -2.19 7.18
N LYS A 110 -21.60 -2.52 5.94
CA LYS A 110 -20.55 -3.46 5.59
C LYS A 110 -19.50 -2.74 4.75
N TYR A 111 -18.24 -3.16 4.89
CA TYR A 111 -17.09 -2.51 4.27
C TYR A 111 -16.08 -3.53 3.75
N HIS A 112 -15.45 -3.21 2.63
CA HIS A 112 -14.26 -3.88 2.17
C HIS A 112 -13.05 -2.99 2.47
N LEU A 113 -12.00 -3.57 3.03
CA LEU A 113 -10.69 -2.95 3.15
C LEU A 113 -9.73 -3.72 2.26
N PHE A 114 -9.42 -3.15 1.10
CA PHE A 114 -8.47 -3.71 0.16
C PHE A 114 -7.05 -3.29 0.50
N PHE A 115 -6.14 -4.25 0.58
CA PHE A 115 -4.71 -4.01 0.65
C PHE A 115 -4.06 -4.40 -0.67
N GLU A 116 -3.46 -3.43 -1.35
CA GLU A 116 -2.72 -3.63 -2.59
C GLU A 116 -1.23 -3.76 -2.29
N PHE A 117 -0.62 -4.89 -2.68
CA PHE A 117 0.80 -5.21 -2.45
C PHE A 117 1.65 -5.06 -3.71
N PHE A 118 1.31 -4.14 -4.58
CA PHE A 118 2.06 -3.81 -5.78
C PHE A 118 2.32 -2.30 -5.87
N ASP A 119 3.22 -1.89 -6.77
CA ASP A 119 3.68 -0.50 -6.91
C ASP A 119 4.07 0.11 -5.54
N LYS A 120 3.48 1.22 -5.16
CA LYS A 120 3.70 1.87 -3.87
C LYS A 120 2.87 1.29 -2.73
N GLY A 121 2.00 0.34 -3.02
CA GLY A 121 1.02 -0.22 -2.09
C GLY A 121 -0.08 0.78 -1.71
N ASN A 122 -1.26 0.26 -1.39
CA ASN A 122 -2.38 1.10 -0.93
C ASN A 122 -3.26 0.33 0.06
N ALA A 123 -4.02 1.06 0.86
CA ALA A 123 -5.11 0.53 1.67
C ALA A 123 -6.36 1.34 1.32
N ILE A 124 -7.42 0.68 0.88
CA ILE A 124 -8.59 1.32 0.29
C ILE A 124 -9.84 0.83 0.99
N LEU A 125 -10.53 1.72 1.72
CA LEU A 125 -11.81 1.40 2.34
C LEU A 125 -12.95 1.74 1.38
N THR A 126 -13.82 0.76 1.12
CA THR A 126 -15.05 0.93 0.34
C THR A 126 -16.26 0.50 1.13
N ASP A 127 -17.47 0.86 0.67
CA ASP A 127 -18.69 0.23 1.09
C ASP A 127 -18.95 -1.10 0.34
N GLU A 128 -20.07 -1.75 0.63
CA GLU A 128 -20.49 -3.02 0.01
C GLU A 128 -20.68 -2.91 -1.52
N MET A 129 -20.96 -1.70 -2.03
CA MET A 129 -21.12 -1.41 -3.46
C MET A 129 -19.80 -1.04 -4.14
N LEU A 130 -18.67 -1.21 -3.44
CA LEU A 130 -17.30 -0.86 -3.87
C LEU A 130 -17.09 0.64 -4.10
N MET A 131 -17.94 1.53 -3.54
CA MET A 131 -17.67 2.96 -3.58
C MET A 131 -16.59 3.31 -2.57
N ILE A 132 -15.49 3.88 -3.04
CA ILE A 132 -14.34 4.24 -2.21
C ILE A 132 -14.74 5.31 -1.20
N LYS A 133 -14.69 4.99 0.08
CA LYS A 133 -14.85 5.97 1.18
C LYS A 133 -13.58 6.80 1.36
N SER A 134 -12.43 6.13 1.42
CA SER A 134 -11.11 6.77 1.40
C SER A 134 -10.03 5.75 1.06
N PRO A 135 -9.07 6.08 0.19
CA PRO A 135 -7.82 5.37 0.07
C PRO A 135 -6.78 5.96 1.03
N LEU A 136 -5.72 5.20 1.32
CA LEU A 136 -4.54 5.71 2.02
C LEU A 136 -3.80 6.74 1.16
N ASP A 137 -3.66 6.45 -0.14
CA ASP A 137 -3.11 7.35 -1.15
C ASP A 137 -4.07 7.46 -2.34
N ASN A 138 -4.37 8.70 -2.75
CA ASN A 138 -5.01 8.93 -4.04
C ASN A 138 -4.05 8.58 -5.17
N GLN A 139 -4.53 7.85 -6.16
CA GLN A 139 -3.75 7.41 -7.30
C GLN A 139 -4.59 7.51 -8.57
N VAL A 140 -3.97 7.96 -9.66
CA VAL A 140 -4.61 8.09 -10.97
C VAL A 140 -3.68 7.47 -12.00
N TRP A 141 -4.18 6.48 -12.72
CA TRP A 141 -3.56 5.86 -13.88
C TRP A 141 -4.44 6.08 -15.11
N SER A 142 -3.96 5.74 -16.28
CA SER A 142 -4.74 5.83 -17.53
C SER A 142 -6.06 5.04 -17.47
N GLU A 143 -6.03 3.89 -16.82
CA GLU A 143 -7.14 2.93 -16.81
C GLU A 143 -7.92 2.87 -15.50
N ARG A 144 -7.38 3.47 -14.41
CA ARG A 144 -7.96 3.32 -13.07
C ARG A 144 -7.72 4.55 -12.19
N THR A 145 -8.73 4.96 -11.47
CA THR A 145 -8.66 6.07 -10.50
C THR A 145 -9.01 5.59 -9.10
N ILE A 146 -8.11 5.80 -8.15
CA ILE A 146 -8.32 5.51 -6.72
C ILE A 146 -8.45 6.84 -5.97
N ARG A 147 -9.70 7.21 -5.69
CA ARG A 147 -10.06 8.45 -4.98
C ARG A 147 -11.41 8.28 -4.29
N GLY A 148 -11.62 8.97 -3.17
CA GLY A 148 -12.90 8.98 -2.47
C GLY A 148 -14.06 9.38 -3.40
N GLY A 149 -15.18 8.67 -3.29
CA GLY A 149 -16.39 8.86 -4.10
C GLY A 149 -16.35 8.22 -5.50
N VAL A 150 -15.27 7.51 -5.87
CA VAL A 150 -15.18 6.74 -7.12
C VAL A 150 -15.40 5.26 -6.81
N LYS A 151 -15.98 4.51 -7.74
CA LYS A 151 -16.09 3.05 -7.61
C LYS A 151 -14.72 2.40 -7.71
N TYR A 152 -14.41 1.47 -6.81
CA TYR A 152 -13.17 0.71 -6.86
C TYR A 152 -13.23 -0.30 -8.00
N GLU A 153 -12.25 -0.23 -8.87
CA GLU A 153 -12.06 -1.14 -9.99
C GLU A 153 -10.82 -1.98 -9.76
N PHE A 154 -10.94 -3.29 -9.93
CA PHE A 154 -9.83 -4.20 -9.81
C PHE A 154 -8.92 -4.10 -11.05
N PRO A 155 -7.59 -4.23 -10.90
CA PRO A 155 -6.73 -4.47 -12.06
C PRO A 155 -7.18 -5.76 -12.74
N ASP A 156 -7.47 -5.69 -14.04
CA ASP A 156 -7.93 -6.85 -14.81
C ASP A 156 -6.77 -7.48 -15.60
N LYS A 157 -6.39 -8.69 -15.23
CA LYS A 157 -5.49 -9.52 -16.03
C LYS A 157 -6.24 -10.45 -16.99
N GLY A 158 -7.56 -10.45 -16.93
CA GLY A 158 -8.40 -11.32 -17.76
C GLY A 158 -8.43 -12.81 -17.33
N PHE A 159 -7.71 -13.19 -16.26
CA PHE A 159 -7.69 -14.55 -15.74
C PHE A 159 -7.24 -14.66 -14.29
N ASP A 160 -7.71 -15.68 -13.58
CA ASP A 160 -7.21 -16.09 -12.27
C ASP A 160 -6.27 -17.29 -12.43
N PHE A 161 -4.97 -17.04 -12.35
CA PHE A 161 -3.95 -18.06 -12.55
C PHE A 161 -4.04 -19.22 -11.55
N PHE A 162 -4.47 -18.95 -10.31
CA PHE A 162 -4.52 -19.98 -9.26
C PHE A 162 -5.69 -20.97 -9.47
N ASN A 163 -6.74 -20.52 -10.17
CA ASN A 163 -7.91 -21.34 -10.49
C ASN A 163 -8.02 -21.69 -11.99
N ILE A 164 -6.98 -21.39 -12.78
CA ILE A 164 -6.99 -21.56 -14.24
C ILE A 164 -7.19 -23.03 -14.66
N GLU A 165 -7.97 -23.25 -15.72
CA GLU A 165 -8.14 -24.55 -16.36
C GLU A 165 -7.12 -24.75 -17.49
N PHE A 166 -6.94 -26.02 -17.92
CA PHE A 166 -5.87 -26.39 -18.86
C PHE A 166 -5.90 -25.60 -20.18
N ASP A 167 -7.07 -25.50 -20.82
CA ASP A 167 -7.21 -24.80 -22.10
C ASP A 167 -6.84 -23.34 -22.04
N GLN A 168 -7.28 -22.66 -20.97
CA GLN A 168 -6.93 -21.27 -20.71
C GLN A 168 -5.43 -21.14 -20.41
N PHE A 169 -4.86 -22.04 -19.58
CA PHE A 169 -3.43 -22.08 -19.27
C PHE A 169 -2.60 -22.24 -20.54
N ALA A 170 -2.95 -23.20 -21.42
CA ALA A 170 -2.27 -23.42 -22.69
C ALA A 170 -2.36 -22.19 -23.61
N SER A 171 -3.53 -21.54 -23.64
CA SER A 171 -3.74 -20.33 -24.43
C SER A 171 -2.85 -19.17 -23.96
N ILE A 172 -2.84 -18.85 -22.66
CA ILE A 172 -2.05 -17.71 -22.14
C ILE A 172 -0.54 -17.94 -22.23
N LEU A 173 -0.07 -19.19 -22.18
CA LEU A 173 1.35 -19.49 -22.34
C LEU A 173 1.83 -19.38 -23.79
N ASN A 174 1.02 -19.85 -24.76
CA ASN A 174 1.41 -19.94 -26.14
C ASN A 174 1.00 -18.75 -27.02
N ASN A 175 0.03 -17.94 -26.56
CA ASN A 175 -0.40 -16.75 -27.27
C ASN A 175 0.29 -15.50 -26.71
N ALA A 176 0.83 -14.66 -27.58
CA ALA A 176 1.50 -13.39 -27.25
C ALA A 176 0.51 -12.25 -26.91
N THR A 177 -0.66 -12.54 -26.33
CA THR A 177 -1.80 -11.60 -26.26
C THR A 177 -1.96 -10.86 -24.93
N ASN A 178 -1.08 -11.03 -23.98
CA ASN A 178 -1.19 -10.30 -22.72
C ASN A 178 -0.42 -8.98 -22.77
N VAL A 179 -1.08 -7.91 -22.40
CA VAL A 179 -0.67 -6.50 -22.45
C VAL A 179 0.66 -6.21 -21.71
N THR A 180 1.13 -7.13 -20.88
CA THR A 180 2.37 -7.00 -20.08
C THR A 180 3.56 -7.79 -20.64
N ASP A 181 3.33 -8.70 -21.60
CA ASP A 181 4.37 -9.63 -22.07
C ASP A 181 4.81 -9.27 -23.49
N GLY A 182 6.11 -9.01 -23.66
CA GLY A 182 6.68 -8.87 -24.98
C GLY A 182 6.57 -10.19 -25.77
N PRO A 183 6.50 -10.15 -27.11
CA PRO A 183 6.32 -11.34 -27.97
C PRO A 183 7.44 -12.40 -27.83
N ASN A 184 8.55 -12.02 -27.19
CA ASN A 184 9.72 -12.88 -26.96
C ASN A 184 9.94 -13.28 -25.49
N ASP A 185 8.96 -13.06 -24.61
CA ASP A 185 9.13 -13.41 -23.20
C ASP A 185 9.11 -14.91 -22.97
N GLY A 186 10.15 -15.42 -22.31
CA GLY A 186 10.26 -16.83 -21.95
C GLY A 186 9.22 -17.25 -20.91
N ILE A 187 8.93 -18.57 -20.86
CA ILE A 187 7.94 -19.16 -19.94
C ILE A 187 8.21 -18.78 -18.47
N LEU A 188 9.48 -18.69 -18.06
CA LEU A 188 9.83 -18.24 -16.71
C LEU A 188 9.27 -16.85 -16.40
N LYS A 189 9.40 -15.90 -17.33
CA LYS A 189 8.90 -14.53 -17.13
C LYS A 189 7.38 -14.52 -17.05
N LYS A 190 6.69 -15.27 -17.92
CA LYS A 190 5.24 -15.43 -17.89
C LYS A 190 4.74 -15.98 -16.56
N LEU A 191 5.30 -17.09 -16.08
CA LEU A 191 4.92 -17.66 -14.79
C LEU A 191 5.16 -16.71 -13.62
N THR A 192 6.26 -15.94 -13.68
CA THR A 192 6.58 -14.94 -12.65
C THR A 192 5.54 -13.83 -12.64
N SER A 193 5.12 -13.32 -13.81
CA SER A 193 4.12 -12.25 -13.95
C SER A 193 2.71 -12.70 -13.54
N PHE A 194 2.41 -13.99 -13.63
CA PHE A 194 1.13 -14.58 -13.20
C PHE A 194 0.95 -14.67 -11.67
N GLY A 195 1.93 -14.21 -10.91
CA GLY A 195 1.84 -14.13 -9.46
C GLY A 195 2.61 -15.20 -8.70
N LEU A 196 3.27 -16.15 -9.36
CA LEU A 196 4.06 -17.18 -8.67
C LEU A 196 5.32 -16.63 -8.00
N GLY A 197 5.95 -15.61 -8.61
CA GLY A 197 7.28 -15.17 -8.20
C GLY A 197 8.38 -16.03 -8.84
N LYS A 198 9.60 -15.47 -8.91
CA LYS A 198 10.71 -16.06 -9.68
C LYS A 198 11.16 -17.41 -9.13
N GLU A 199 11.35 -17.50 -7.83
CA GLU A 199 11.92 -18.68 -7.18
C GLU A 199 11.00 -19.91 -7.34
N TYR A 200 9.69 -19.72 -7.13
CA TYR A 200 8.70 -20.79 -7.29
C TYR A 200 8.48 -21.15 -8.77
N SER A 201 8.54 -20.16 -9.67
CA SER A 201 8.48 -20.42 -11.11
C SER A 201 9.65 -21.29 -11.57
N LEU A 202 10.87 -21.04 -11.09
CA LEU A 202 12.05 -21.87 -11.37
C LEU A 202 11.89 -23.29 -10.82
N GLU A 203 11.37 -23.44 -9.60
CA GLU A 203 11.13 -24.75 -9.00
C GLU A 203 10.10 -25.56 -9.78
N ILE A 204 9.00 -24.95 -10.19
CA ILE A 204 7.94 -25.58 -10.98
C ILE A 204 8.46 -26.01 -12.34
N LEU A 205 9.21 -25.14 -13.04
CA LEU A 205 9.83 -25.47 -14.32
C LEU A 205 10.79 -26.63 -14.21
N LYS A 206 11.60 -26.69 -13.15
CA LYS A 206 12.50 -27.81 -12.89
C LYS A 206 11.74 -29.11 -12.65
N ARG A 207 10.66 -29.09 -11.86
CA ARG A 207 9.80 -30.26 -11.62
C ARG A 207 9.12 -30.73 -12.90
N ALA A 208 8.67 -29.78 -13.72
CA ALA A 208 8.07 -30.09 -15.03
C ALA A 208 9.09 -30.54 -16.12
N ARG A 209 10.39 -30.36 -15.87
CA ARG A 209 11.48 -30.55 -16.85
C ARG A 209 11.32 -29.70 -18.11
N VAL A 210 10.86 -28.46 -17.92
CA VAL A 210 10.64 -27.47 -18.97
C VAL A 210 11.70 -26.39 -18.91
N ASP A 211 12.28 -26.02 -20.04
CA ASP A 211 13.21 -24.90 -20.13
C ASP A 211 12.44 -23.56 -20.06
N GLY A 212 12.73 -22.79 -19.04
CA GLY A 212 12.09 -21.49 -18.79
C GLY A 212 12.43 -20.40 -19.82
N ALA A 213 13.48 -20.60 -20.63
CA ALA A 213 13.85 -19.67 -21.69
C ALA A 213 12.99 -19.81 -22.96
N LYS A 214 12.30 -20.96 -23.12
CA LYS A 214 11.40 -21.19 -24.26
C LYS A 214 10.29 -20.14 -24.29
N THR A 215 9.92 -19.71 -25.48
CA THR A 215 8.80 -18.79 -25.73
C THR A 215 7.50 -19.54 -26.05
N ARG A 216 7.61 -20.78 -26.49
CA ARG A 216 6.48 -21.68 -26.79
C ARG A 216 6.79 -23.09 -26.30
N LEU A 217 5.76 -23.80 -25.89
CA LEU A 217 5.82 -25.17 -25.40
C LEU A 217 5.11 -26.11 -26.39
N THR A 218 5.59 -27.35 -26.46
CA THR A 218 4.84 -28.45 -27.08
C THR A 218 3.62 -28.78 -26.22
N LYS A 219 2.69 -29.59 -26.75
CA LYS A 219 1.52 -30.04 -26.00
C LYS A 219 1.92 -30.81 -24.73
N ASP A 220 2.87 -31.72 -24.84
CA ASP A 220 3.35 -32.56 -23.74
C ASP A 220 4.06 -31.72 -22.65
N GLU A 221 4.87 -30.74 -23.06
CA GLU A 221 5.51 -29.80 -22.13
C GLU A 221 4.47 -28.91 -21.40
N THR A 222 3.44 -28.46 -22.13
CA THR A 222 2.35 -27.65 -21.55
C THR A 222 1.58 -28.46 -20.51
N GLU A 223 1.26 -29.72 -20.81
CA GLU A 223 0.57 -30.62 -19.89
C GLU A 223 1.42 -30.93 -18.64
N SER A 224 2.69 -31.25 -18.84
CA SER A 224 3.65 -31.52 -17.78
C SER A 224 3.76 -30.26 -16.82
N LEU A 225 3.87 -29.07 -17.43
CA LEU A 225 3.96 -27.84 -16.68
C LEU A 225 2.66 -27.54 -15.92
N PHE A 226 1.49 -27.69 -16.55
CA PHE A 226 0.20 -27.50 -15.91
C PHE A 226 0.02 -28.41 -14.69
N ASN A 227 0.32 -29.70 -14.86
CA ASN A 227 0.23 -30.69 -13.80
C ASN A 227 1.19 -30.33 -12.64
N SER A 228 2.40 -29.88 -12.96
CA SER A 228 3.39 -29.43 -11.98
C SER A 228 2.91 -28.17 -11.22
N VAL A 229 2.31 -27.20 -11.91
CA VAL A 229 1.70 -26.01 -11.29
C VAL A 229 0.56 -26.43 -10.35
N LYS A 230 -0.42 -27.21 -10.83
CA LYS A 230 -1.56 -27.63 -10.02
C LYS A 230 -1.13 -28.42 -8.78
N LYS A 231 -0.15 -29.32 -8.93
CA LYS A 231 0.44 -30.07 -7.80
C LYS A 231 1.08 -29.12 -6.80
N PHE A 232 1.94 -28.20 -7.28
CA PHE A 232 2.66 -27.24 -6.42
C PHE A 232 1.71 -26.35 -5.63
N LEU A 233 0.66 -25.83 -6.25
CA LEU A 233 -0.34 -24.99 -5.61
C LEU A 233 -1.10 -25.70 -4.47
N ARG A 234 -1.28 -27.02 -4.59
CA ARG A 234 -1.99 -27.86 -3.60
C ARG A 234 -1.09 -28.39 -2.49
N GLU A 235 0.23 -28.32 -2.63
CA GLU A 235 1.17 -28.76 -1.60
C GLU A 235 0.96 -28.00 -0.29
N LYS A 236 1.10 -28.70 0.83
CA LYS A 236 1.11 -28.04 2.15
C LYS A 236 2.28 -27.07 2.21
N PRO A 237 2.13 -25.94 2.89
CA PRO A 237 3.24 -25.04 3.14
C PRO A 237 4.41 -25.77 3.81
N ASP A 238 5.61 -25.54 3.28
CA ASP A 238 6.88 -25.91 3.92
C ASP A 238 7.64 -24.60 4.12
N VAL A 239 7.50 -24.06 5.34
CA VAL A 239 7.88 -22.68 5.64
C VAL A 239 9.27 -22.65 6.23
N PHE A 240 10.13 -21.84 5.63
CA PHE A 240 11.49 -21.64 6.16
C PHE A 240 12.02 -20.23 5.85
N TYR A 241 12.88 -19.76 6.73
CA TYR A 241 13.72 -18.58 6.49
C TYR A 241 15.08 -19.06 5.96
N TYR A 242 15.50 -18.53 4.84
CA TYR A 242 16.80 -18.84 4.24
C TYR A 242 17.80 -17.70 4.47
N LYS A 243 18.80 -17.96 5.32
CA LYS A 243 19.75 -16.93 5.78
C LYS A 243 20.45 -16.25 4.62
N LYS A 244 20.92 -16.99 3.61
CA LYS A 244 21.64 -16.48 2.44
C LYS A 244 20.89 -15.38 1.69
N THR A 245 19.57 -15.45 1.62
CA THR A 245 18.73 -14.47 0.93
C THR A 245 18.04 -13.50 1.87
N GLY A 246 18.01 -13.81 3.16
CA GLY A 246 17.24 -13.06 4.15
C GLY A 246 15.72 -13.08 3.90
N LYS A 247 15.23 -14.15 3.25
CA LYS A 247 13.82 -14.27 2.85
C LYS A 247 13.15 -15.47 3.49
N VAL A 248 11.85 -15.35 3.70
CA VAL A 248 10.93 -16.44 4.04
C VAL A 248 10.40 -17.07 2.76
N TYR A 249 10.37 -18.38 2.73
CA TYR A 249 9.76 -19.17 1.66
C TYR A 249 8.62 -20.00 2.24
N VAL A 250 7.56 -20.20 1.46
CA VAL A 250 6.34 -20.90 1.92
C VAL A 250 6.18 -22.28 1.27
N SER A 251 7.14 -22.70 0.48
CA SER A 251 7.20 -24.02 -0.16
C SER A 251 8.63 -24.42 -0.42
N ALA A 252 8.92 -25.73 -0.37
CA ALA A 252 10.24 -26.27 -0.62
C ALA A 252 10.75 -25.86 -2.02
N ILE A 253 12.00 -25.40 -2.04
CA ILE A 253 12.74 -25.11 -3.27
C ILE A 253 14.02 -25.96 -3.30
N SER A 254 14.24 -26.64 -4.40
CA SER A 254 15.35 -27.63 -4.53
C SER A 254 16.75 -27.01 -4.54
N SER A 255 16.86 -25.68 -4.54
CA SER A 255 18.13 -24.97 -4.34
C SER A 255 18.56 -24.92 -2.87
N VAL A 256 17.65 -25.17 -1.93
CA VAL A 256 17.94 -25.24 -0.48
C VAL A 256 18.08 -26.69 -0.08
N LYS A 257 19.26 -27.07 0.40
CA LYS A 257 19.60 -28.49 0.67
C LYS A 257 19.57 -28.86 2.14
N LYS A 258 19.66 -27.88 3.04
CA LYS A 258 19.81 -28.13 4.46
C LYS A 258 18.80 -27.34 5.25
N TYR A 259 17.96 -28.04 5.98
CA TYR A 259 16.98 -27.47 6.91
C TYR A 259 17.40 -27.80 8.34
N SER A 260 17.20 -26.83 9.23
CA SER A 260 17.40 -26.97 10.68
C SER A 260 16.14 -26.47 11.36
N SER A 261 15.74 -27.06 12.47
CA SER A 261 14.67 -26.51 13.29
C SER A 261 15.15 -25.26 14.04
N LEU A 262 14.22 -24.45 14.54
CA LEU A 262 14.56 -23.34 15.43
C LEU A 262 15.32 -23.83 16.67
N GLU A 263 14.90 -24.96 17.22
CA GLU A 263 15.52 -25.57 18.40
C GLU A 263 16.94 -26.06 18.12
N ASP A 264 17.20 -26.59 16.90
CA ASP A 264 18.54 -27.00 16.50
C ASP A 264 19.50 -25.83 16.36
N VAL A 265 18.96 -24.67 15.99
CA VAL A 265 19.76 -23.46 15.71
C VAL A 265 19.98 -22.63 16.97
N PHE A 266 18.95 -22.46 17.80
CA PHE A 266 18.93 -21.52 18.93
C PHE A 266 18.74 -22.18 20.30
N GLY A 267 18.60 -23.52 20.36
CA GLY A 267 18.25 -24.21 21.57
C GLY A 267 16.78 -24.04 21.96
N LYS A 268 16.44 -24.16 23.24
CA LYS A 268 15.07 -23.96 23.72
C LYS A 268 14.64 -22.52 23.50
N VAL A 269 13.75 -22.30 22.56
CA VAL A 269 13.17 -20.99 22.23
C VAL A 269 12.02 -20.71 23.20
N SER A 270 12.13 -19.65 24.00
CA SER A 270 11.02 -19.14 24.82
C SER A 270 10.01 -18.37 23.97
N ASP A 271 8.76 -18.25 24.47
CA ASP A 271 7.68 -17.52 23.77
C ASP A 271 7.99 -16.02 23.50
N ASP A 272 8.93 -15.43 24.24
CA ASP A 272 9.47 -14.07 24.04
C ASP A 272 10.83 -14.15 23.33
N MET A 273 10.82 -14.57 22.09
CA MET A 273 12.00 -14.83 21.26
C MET A 273 12.84 -13.56 21.07
N MET A 274 13.71 -13.24 22.04
CA MET A 274 14.86 -12.37 21.83
C MET A 274 16.02 -13.24 21.31
N ILE A 275 16.32 -13.11 20.04
CA ILE A 275 17.44 -13.82 19.43
C ILE A 275 18.70 -13.03 19.77
N ASP A 276 19.39 -13.46 20.81
CA ASP A 276 20.71 -12.94 21.14
C ASP A 276 21.72 -13.35 20.06
N ASN A 277 22.68 -12.51 19.85
CA ASN A 277 23.97 -12.45 19.11
C ASN A 277 24.51 -13.68 18.36
N ASP A 278 23.87 -14.84 18.38
CA ASP A 278 24.37 -16.08 17.75
C ASP A 278 23.93 -16.28 16.29
N PHE A 279 23.07 -15.39 15.75
CA PHE A 279 22.61 -15.49 14.35
C PHE A 279 23.76 -15.39 13.34
N ASP A 280 24.77 -14.58 13.63
CA ASP A 280 25.95 -14.42 12.75
C ASP A 280 26.81 -15.71 12.68
N LYS A 281 26.75 -16.57 13.69
CA LYS A 281 27.47 -17.85 13.73
C LYS A 281 26.83 -18.93 12.86
N ILE A 282 25.58 -18.75 12.42
CA ILE A 282 24.86 -19.72 11.57
C ILE A 282 25.44 -19.63 10.16
N PRO A 283 25.74 -20.76 9.50
CA PRO A 283 26.18 -20.74 8.09
C PRO A 283 25.14 -20.08 7.16
N ASP A 284 25.61 -19.32 6.17
CA ASP A 284 24.71 -18.59 5.25
C ASP A 284 23.79 -19.50 4.42
N ASP A 285 24.20 -20.74 4.16
CA ASP A 285 23.41 -21.72 3.42
C ASP A 285 22.38 -22.49 4.26
N THR A 286 22.16 -22.04 5.52
CA THR A 286 21.18 -22.63 6.43
C THR A 286 19.77 -22.11 6.15
N ALA A 287 18.82 -23.04 6.08
CA ALA A 287 17.40 -22.75 6.10
C ALA A 287 16.81 -23.15 7.46
N ILE A 288 16.07 -22.24 8.08
CA ILE A 288 15.44 -22.45 9.38
C ILE A 288 13.95 -22.67 9.16
N SER A 289 13.45 -23.86 9.55
CA SER A 289 12.04 -24.24 9.39
C SER A 289 11.15 -23.60 10.45
N PHE A 290 9.93 -23.26 10.07
CA PHE A 290 8.94 -22.64 10.92
C PHE A 290 7.59 -23.37 10.86
N PRO A 291 6.81 -23.35 11.95
CA PRO A 291 5.50 -24.01 11.99
C PRO A 291 4.43 -23.26 11.19
N SER A 292 4.64 -21.96 10.91
CA SER A 292 3.70 -21.13 10.15
C SER A 292 4.38 -19.97 9.43
N ILE A 293 3.71 -19.46 8.43
CA ILE A 293 4.16 -18.31 7.62
C ILE A 293 4.24 -17.05 8.51
N ASN A 294 3.25 -16.86 9.37
CA ASN A 294 3.20 -15.71 10.28
C ASN A 294 4.40 -15.68 11.24
N VAL A 295 4.75 -16.83 11.82
CA VAL A 295 5.91 -16.94 12.74
C VAL A 295 7.21 -16.68 11.99
N ALA A 296 7.36 -17.21 10.78
CA ALA A 296 8.53 -16.97 9.96
C ALA A 296 8.71 -15.49 9.57
N PHE A 297 7.64 -14.78 9.26
CA PHE A 297 7.71 -13.34 8.97
C PHE A 297 7.99 -12.52 10.22
N ASP A 298 7.38 -12.84 11.36
CA ASP A 298 7.65 -12.16 12.63
C ASP A 298 9.12 -12.29 13.02
N PHE A 299 9.70 -13.48 12.80
CA PHE A 299 11.14 -13.74 12.94
C PHE A 299 11.97 -12.92 11.94
N SER A 300 11.65 -12.99 10.65
CA SER A 300 12.49 -12.44 9.56
C SER A 300 12.68 -10.92 9.62
N ILE A 301 11.75 -10.20 10.26
CA ILE A 301 11.82 -8.74 10.38
C ILE A 301 12.88 -8.30 11.39
N GLU A 302 13.20 -9.14 12.36
CA GLU A 302 14.21 -8.86 13.38
C GLU A 302 15.62 -9.24 12.94
N MET A 303 15.72 -10.15 11.95
CA MET A 303 17.03 -10.63 11.53
C MET A 303 17.82 -9.58 10.78
N PRO A 304 19.15 -9.48 11.02
CA PRO A 304 20.03 -8.71 10.15
C PRO A 304 19.95 -9.28 8.74
N LYS A 305 19.70 -8.42 7.77
CA LYS A 305 19.65 -8.83 6.37
C LYS A 305 21.05 -8.84 5.78
N PRO A 306 21.35 -9.78 4.85
CA PRO A 306 22.60 -9.75 4.12
C PRO A 306 22.83 -8.34 3.54
N GLU A 307 24.03 -7.79 3.72
CA GLU A 307 24.37 -6.52 3.10
C GLU A 307 24.28 -6.67 1.58
N GLU A 308 23.30 -6.03 0.95
CA GLU A 308 23.39 -5.79 -0.48
C GLU A 308 24.64 -4.96 -0.69
N LYS A 309 25.59 -5.46 -1.48
CA LYS A 309 26.74 -4.69 -1.93
C LYS A 309 26.20 -3.43 -2.60
N SER A 310 26.05 -2.38 -1.80
CA SER A 310 25.55 -1.10 -2.27
C SER A 310 26.57 -0.54 -3.23
N VAL A 311 26.18 -0.35 -4.46
CA VAL A 311 26.90 0.51 -5.40
C VAL A 311 26.90 1.91 -4.77
N GLU A 312 28.03 2.35 -4.25
CA GLU A 312 28.21 3.62 -3.52
C GLU A 312 27.70 4.85 -4.28
N GLY A 313 27.53 4.75 -5.60
CA GLY A 313 27.00 5.84 -6.45
C GLY A 313 25.51 6.16 -6.29
N GLU A 314 24.67 5.26 -5.76
CA GLU A 314 23.23 5.51 -5.62
C GLU A 314 22.86 6.20 -4.29
N LYS A 315 23.65 5.96 -3.22
CA LYS A 315 23.41 6.60 -1.90
C LYS A 315 23.67 8.12 -1.95
N SER A 316 24.66 8.58 -2.73
CA SER A 316 24.94 10.01 -2.92
C SER A 316 23.79 10.71 -3.68
N ARG A 317 23.33 10.14 -4.79
CA ARG A 317 22.22 10.69 -5.60
C ARG A 317 20.89 10.73 -4.85
N SER A 318 20.65 9.80 -3.94
CA SER A 318 19.44 9.76 -3.12
C SER A 318 19.45 10.83 -2.02
N LYS A 319 20.62 11.06 -1.36
CA LYS A 319 20.80 12.14 -0.37
C LYS A 319 20.64 13.52 -0.99
N ASP A 320 21.21 13.74 -2.18
CA ASP A 320 21.11 15.03 -2.89
C ASP A 320 19.66 15.32 -3.35
N LYS A 321 18.92 14.30 -3.78
CA LYS A 321 17.49 14.44 -4.10
C LYS A 321 16.66 14.78 -2.86
N LEU A 322 16.93 14.11 -1.74
CA LEU A 322 16.21 14.35 -0.49
C LEU A 322 16.49 15.75 0.05
N ALA A 323 17.76 16.20 0.02
CA ALA A 323 18.15 17.56 0.42
C ALA A 323 17.43 18.63 -0.42
N LYS A 324 17.32 18.46 -1.75
CA LYS A 324 16.59 19.37 -2.63
C LYS A 324 15.08 19.40 -2.33
N VAL A 325 14.48 18.26 -1.99
CA VAL A 325 13.05 18.21 -1.61
C VAL A 325 12.82 18.92 -0.28
N ILE A 326 13.70 18.72 0.71
CA ILE A 326 13.60 19.41 2.01
C ILE A 326 13.73 20.93 1.82
N ASP A 327 14.71 21.40 1.05
CA ASP A 327 14.92 22.82 0.76
C ASP A 327 13.69 23.45 0.07
N ALA A 328 13.12 22.75 -0.93
CA ALA A 328 11.91 23.21 -1.61
C ALA A 328 10.68 23.29 -0.68
N GLN A 329 10.53 22.31 0.22
CA GLN A 329 9.44 22.32 1.20
C GLN A 329 9.61 23.41 2.26
N THR A 330 10.85 23.65 2.69
CA THR A 330 11.15 24.73 3.66
C THR A 330 10.82 26.09 3.06
N ARG A 331 11.26 26.36 1.83
CA ARG A 331 10.89 27.62 1.13
C ARG A 331 9.39 27.77 0.97
N ARG A 332 8.70 26.69 0.61
CA ARG A 332 7.24 26.72 0.46
C ARG A 332 6.53 27.00 1.77
N LYS A 333 7.05 26.45 2.87
CA LYS A 333 6.53 26.75 4.22
C LYS A 333 6.69 28.22 4.57
N GLU A 334 7.90 28.80 4.36
CA GLU A 334 8.20 30.20 4.60
C GLU A 334 7.30 31.14 3.77
N GLU A 335 7.10 30.82 2.48
CA GLU A 335 6.15 31.57 1.62
C GLU A 335 4.73 31.56 2.17
N LEU A 336 4.24 30.40 2.63
CA LEU A 336 2.89 30.25 3.18
C LEU A 336 2.74 30.97 4.52
N GLU A 337 3.75 30.94 5.36
CA GLU A 337 3.77 31.69 6.65
C GLU A 337 3.75 33.21 6.40
N HIS A 338 4.51 33.69 5.41
CA HIS A 338 4.49 35.10 5.00
C HIS A 338 3.09 35.52 4.48
N VAL A 339 2.51 34.72 3.59
CA VAL A 339 1.14 34.98 3.06
C VAL A 339 0.10 34.94 4.18
N ALA A 340 0.23 34.04 5.14
CA ALA A 340 -0.68 33.97 6.28
C ALA A 340 -0.60 35.22 7.14
N THR A 341 0.61 35.70 7.43
CA THR A 341 0.84 36.93 8.21
C THR A 341 0.28 38.17 7.49
N GLU A 342 0.52 38.29 6.17
CA GLU A 342 -0.06 39.37 5.37
C GLU A 342 -1.59 39.34 5.36
N ASN A 343 -2.20 38.17 5.21
CA ASN A 343 -3.65 38.04 5.19
C ASN A 343 -4.26 38.33 6.56
N GLN A 344 -3.59 37.97 7.65
CA GLN A 344 -4.00 38.33 9.01
C GLN A 344 -3.99 39.83 9.17
N ARG A 345 -2.89 40.51 8.79
CA ARG A 345 -2.79 41.98 8.84
C ARG A 345 -3.89 42.66 8.00
N LYS A 346 -4.16 42.19 6.80
CA LYS A 346 -5.26 42.68 5.96
C LYS A 346 -6.61 42.51 6.63
N GLY A 347 -6.83 41.38 7.32
CA GLY A 347 -8.04 41.15 8.13
C GLY A 347 -8.19 42.12 9.27
N GLU A 348 -7.12 42.38 10.02
CA GLU A 348 -7.09 43.33 11.11
C GLU A 348 -7.42 44.75 10.63
N LEU A 349 -6.81 45.22 9.53
CA LEU A 349 -7.10 46.51 8.92
C LEU A 349 -8.57 46.65 8.48
N ILE A 350 -9.18 45.60 7.97
CA ILE A 350 -10.61 45.59 7.62
C ILE A 350 -11.47 45.73 8.87
N TYR A 351 -11.11 45.07 9.98
CA TYR A 351 -11.83 45.18 11.26
C TYR A 351 -11.69 46.60 11.87
N GLU A 352 -10.51 47.16 11.89
CA GLU A 352 -10.24 48.52 12.39
C GLU A 352 -11.01 49.57 11.59
N ASN A 353 -11.18 49.36 10.27
CA ASN A 353 -11.88 50.27 9.38
C ASN A 353 -13.28 49.76 8.97
N TYR A 354 -13.94 48.97 9.83
CA TYR A 354 -15.18 48.27 9.50
C TYR A 354 -16.28 49.18 8.93
N SER A 355 -16.52 50.31 9.58
CA SER A 355 -17.57 51.25 9.14
C SER A 355 -17.28 51.79 7.72
N LEU A 356 -16.04 52.16 7.46
CA LEU A 356 -15.62 52.68 6.14
C LEU A 356 -15.73 51.64 5.04
N VAL A 357 -15.31 50.40 5.31
CA VAL A 357 -15.43 49.29 4.37
C VAL A 357 -16.89 48.94 4.11
N HIS A 358 -17.73 48.97 5.14
CA HIS A 358 -19.17 48.72 5.03
C HIS A 358 -19.85 49.76 4.16
N ASP A 359 -19.59 51.08 4.40
CA ASP A 359 -20.16 52.17 3.63
C ASP A 359 -19.76 52.12 2.18
N VAL A 360 -18.50 51.83 1.86
CA VAL A 360 -18.01 51.60 0.48
C VAL A 360 -18.72 50.46 -0.18
N LEU A 361 -18.89 49.33 0.48
CA LEU A 361 -19.58 48.15 -0.04
C LEU A 361 -21.08 48.44 -0.29
N GLU A 362 -21.78 49.13 0.64
CA GLU A 362 -23.18 49.54 0.43
C GLU A 362 -23.36 50.45 -0.77
N GLN A 363 -22.51 51.48 -0.88
CA GLN A 363 -22.57 52.44 -2.02
C GLN A 363 -22.33 51.73 -3.36
N ILE A 364 -21.35 50.82 -3.41
CA ILE A 364 -21.06 50.10 -4.64
C ILE A 364 -22.19 49.11 -4.98
N ASN A 365 -22.74 48.41 -3.97
CA ASN A 365 -23.85 47.51 -4.19
C ASN A 365 -25.12 48.23 -4.65
N ALA A 366 -25.35 49.45 -4.12
CA ALA A 366 -26.46 50.31 -4.61
C ALA A 366 -26.22 50.79 -6.03
N ALA A 367 -25.00 51.22 -6.35
CA ALA A 367 -24.64 51.67 -7.72
C ALA A 367 -24.74 50.50 -8.71
N ARG A 368 -24.37 49.29 -8.35
CA ARG A 368 -24.43 48.10 -9.20
C ARG A 368 -25.86 47.71 -9.62
N LYS A 369 -26.86 48.04 -8.79
CA LYS A 369 -28.25 47.78 -9.14
C LYS A 369 -28.73 48.63 -10.35
N ASN A 370 -28.09 49.81 -10.57
CA ASN A 370 -28.57 50.79 -11.52
C ASN A 370 -27.60 51.05 -12.67
N MET A 371 -26.34 50.55 -12.66
CA MET A 371 -25.35 50.79 -13.70
C MET A 371 -24.32 49.69 -13.83
N PRO A 372 -23.77 49.43 -15.06
CA PRO A 372 -22.74 48.43 -15.30
C PRO A 372 -21.38 48.83 -14.71
N TRP A 373 -20.51 47.85 -14.46
CA TRP A 373 -19.19 48.02 -13.85
C TRP A 373 -18.28 49.05 -14.56
N ALA A 374 -18.36 49.15 -15.89
CA ALA A 374 -17.59 50.14 -16.66
C ALA A 374 -17.92 51.58 -16.28
N GLN A 375 -19.21 51.88 -16.00
CA GLN A 375 -19.63 53.22 -15.57
C GLN A 375 -19.29 53.48 -14.09
N ILE A 376 -19.35 52.45 -13.24
CA ILE A 376 -18.92 52.53 -11.83
C ILE A 376 -17.43 52.85 -11.79
N LYS A 377 -16.59 52.21 -12.58
CA LYS A 377 -15.14 52.42 -12.69
C LYS A 377 -14.81 53.86 -13.09
N GLU A 378 -15.54 54.42 -14.06
CA GLU A 378 -15.36 55.81 -14.48
C GLU A 378 -15.71 56.81 -13.36
N LYS A 379 -16.81 56.58 -12.63
CA LYS A 379 -17.24 57.46 -11.52
C LYS A 379 -16.34 57.39 -10.31
N LEU A 380 -15.64 56.26 -10.09
CA LEU A 380 -14.72 56.06 -8.96
C LEU A 380 -13.28 56.49 -9.31
N LYS A 381 -12.99 56.97 -10.50
CA LYS A 381 -11.68 57.54 -10.83
C LYS A 381 -11.38 58.75 -9.90
N GLY A 382 -10.27 58.62 -9.16
CA GLY A 382 -9.84 59.68 -8.24
C GLY A 382 -10.52 59.61 -6.85
N HIS A 383 -11.19 58.55 -6.51
CA HIS A 383 -11.72 58.34 -5.14
C HIS A 383 -10.57 58.15 -4.16
N LYS A 384 -10.68 58.81 -2.97
CA LYS A 384 -9.59 58.85 -1.97
C LYS A 384 -9.19 57.47 -1.41
N ILE A 385 -10.10 56.51 -1.40
CA ILE A 385 -9.95 55.26 -0.70
C ILE A 385 -9.94 54.07 -1.69
N ILE A 386 -10.64 54.19 -2.85
CA ILE A 386 -10.71 53.15 -3.86
C ILE A 386 -9.60 53.36 -4.88
N THR A 387 -8.59 52.49 -4.87
CA THR A 387 -7.41 52.65 -5.75
C THR A 387 -7.55 51.91 -7.08
N HIS A 388 -8.29 50.83 -7.13
CA HIS A 388 -8.48 50.06 -8.34
C HIS A 388 -9.87 49.43 -8.44
N VAL A 389 -10.44 49.41 -9.65
CA VAL A 389 -11.70 48.71 -9.94
C VAL A 389 -11.47 47.82 -11.18
N ASP A 390 -11.62 46.52 -11.00
CA ASP A 390 -11.60 45.54 -12.08
C ASP A 390 -13.04 45.28 -12.55
N ASP A 391 -13.37 45.79 -13.69
CA ASP A 391 -14.70 45.69 -14.31
C ASP A 391 -15.03 44.31 -14.87
N LYS A 392 -14.03 43.44 -15.08
CA LYS A 392 -14.23 42.06 -15.55
C LYS A 392 -14.56 41.08 -14.42
N THR A 393 -13.86 41.18 -13.31
CA THR A 393 -14.06 40.30 -12.13
C THR A 393 -15.04 40.88 -11.11
N GLY A 394 -15.36 42.18 -11.23
CA GLY A 394 -16.21 42.88 -10.29
C GLY A 394 -15.54 43.09 -8.92
N THR A 395 -14.22 43.21 -8.90
CA THR A 395 -13.41 43.39 -7.69
C THR A 395 -12.99 44.84 -7.54
N ILE A 396 -12.94 45.31 -6.29
CA ILE A 396 -12.44 46.64 -5.93
C ILE A 396 -11.27 46.52 -4.98
N THR A 397 -10.28 47.37 -5.14
CA THR A 397 -9.15 47.48 -4.19
C THR A 397 -9.30 48.78 -3.42
N VAL A 398 -9.28 48.69 -2.09
CA VAL A 398 -9.36 49.83 -1.20
C VAL A 398 -8.02 50.01 -0.46
N ASP A 399 -7.60 51.24 -0.30
CA ASP A 399 -6.46 51.62 0.51
C ASP A 399 -6.99 52.06 1.90
N LEU A 400 -6.66 51.30 2.93
CA LEU A 400 -7.12 51.55 4.29
C LEU A 400 -6.06 52.27 5.16
N GLY A 401 -4.94 52.68 4.52
CA GLY A 401 -3.79 53.23 5.21
C GLY A 401 -2.92 52.17 5.88
N GLU A 402 -1.62 52.45 6.05
CA GLU A 402 -0.72 51.57 6.80
C GLU A 402 -0.96 51.64 8.33
#